data_dde01f1af27cdedd840625edf66bcfcf
#
_entry.id   dde01f1af27cdedd840625edf66bcfcf
#
_cell.length_a   1.000
_cell.length_b   1.000
_cell.length_c   1.000
_cell.angle_alpha   90.00
_cell.angle_beta   90.00
_cell.angle_gamma   90.00
#
_symmetry.space_group_name_H-M   'P 1'
#
loop_
_entity.id
_entity.type
_entity.pdbx_description
1 polymer ?
#
loop_
_entity_poly.entity_id
_entity_poly.type
_entity_poly.pdbx_seq_one_letter_code
_entity_poly.pdbx_strand_id
1 'polypeptide(L)'
;MSKIERFQGNVRAFASDAQGMERTVFGGTNQADDLTSQITASFLRGWGIVGASEHPSLEDFNAAMYAMSQFIAYQHQMGVAEWHAQQEYHIGSICTHNGESYQSLQDANIGNEPPSSNWTPVLTSKNGLSNLGLGTAATKDVGTGENQIPDMSSFGSGSGWSQLPNGKLLQWGTYTGSAITGTINFPVPFPNSVGRVIMSLSGTSADAGSIAYVVQDDNSLSKTSFFFRRAGAQVRFNWFCIGE
;
A
#
# COMPACT_ATOMS: atom_id res chain seq x y z
N MET A 1 4.16 39.16 8.74
CA MET A 1 5.61 38.96 8.58
C MET A 1 5.86 38.22 7.28
N SER A 2 6.82 38.64 6.46
CA SER A 2 7.24 37.89 5.27
C SER A 2 7.89 36.58 5.70
N LYS A 3 7.79 35.53 4.85
CA LYS A 3 8.43 34.23 5.08
C LYS A 3 9.95 34.46 5.22
N ILE A 4 10.52 33.91 6.30
CA ILE A 4 11.98 33.89 6.49
C ILE A 4 12.56 32.82 5.52
N GLU A 5 13.54 33.23 4.73
CA GLU A 5 14.26 32.28 3.85
C GLU A 5 15.16 31.36 4.69
N ARG A 6 15.27 30.11 4.26
CA ARG A 6 16.16 29.14 4.90
C ARG A 6 17.61 29.52 4.62
N PHE A 7 18.46 29.41 5.65
CA PHE A 7 19.91 29.47 5.49
C PHE A 7 20.39 28.37 4.50
N GLN A 8 21.19 28.77 3.52
CA GLN A 8 21.71 27.90 2.48
C GLN A 8 23.02 27.21 2.93
N GLY A 9 22.94 26.39 3.97
CA GLY A 9 24.08 25.70 4.53
C GLY A 9 23.71 24.77 5.68
N ASN A 10 24.70 24.16 6.29
CA ASN A 10 24.54 23.35 7.50
C ASN A 10 24.37 24.27 8.71
N VAL A 11 23.27 24.10 9.46
CA VAL A 11 23.02 24.85 10.71
C VAL A 11 23.94 24.28 11.80
N ARG A 12 24.83 25.11 12.31
CA ARG A 12 25.77 24.75 13.37
C ARG A 12 25.48 25.57 14.63
N ALA A 13 25.85 25.02 15.76
CA ALA A 13 25.68 25.72 17.04
C ALA A 13 26.55 26.96 17.13
N PHE A 14 26.06 27.96 17.84
CA PHE A 14 26.88 29.14 18.24
C PHE A 14 28.12 28.66 19.02
N ALA A 15 29.26 29.26 18.80
CA ALA A 15 30.52 28.90 19.43
C ALA A 15 30.96 27.42 19.22
N SER A 16 30.51 26.76 18.13
CA SER A 16 30.95 25.40 17.81
C SER A 16 32.44 25.28 17.49
N ASP A 17 33.05 26.39 17.08
CA ASP A 17 34.50 26.46 16.78
C ASP A 17 35.28 27.16 17.87
N ALA A 18 34.69 27.38 19.05
CA ALA A 18 35.37 27.99 20.21
C ALA A 18 36.57 27.13 20.67
N GLN A 19 37.66 27.78 21.04
CA GLN A 19 38.89 27.12 21.45
C GLN A 19 39.22 27.37 22.92
N GLY A 20 39.69 26.36 23.61
CA GLY A 20 40.15 26.46 25.00
C GLY A 20 39.07 27.05 25.92
N MET A 21 39.38 28.13 26.58
CA MET A 21 38.49 28.80 27.56
C MET A 21 37.46 29.73 26.94
N GLU A 22 37.36 29.83 25.64
CA GLU A 22 36.29 30.61 24.99
C GLU A 22 34.90 30.05 25.24
N ARG A 23 34.79 28.75 25.55
CA ARG A 23 33.56 28.10 25.97
C ARG A 23 33.86 27.10 27.09
N THR A 24 33.37 27.38 28.27
CA THR A 24 33.43 26.47 29.43
C THR A 24 32.08 25.84 29.70
N VAL A 25 32.00 24.90 30.65
CA VAL A 25 30.72 24.45 31.22
C VAL A 25 30.07 25.66 31.90
N PHE A 26 28.76 25.86 31.65
CA PHE A 26 28.01 26.96 32.26
C PHE A 26 28.12 26.94 33.79
N GLY A 27 28.57 28.04 34.37
CA GLY A 27 28.82 28.19 35.81
C GLY A 27 30.06 27.43 36.32
N GLY A 28 31.00 27.06 35.41
CA GLY A 28 32.21 26.33 35.73
C GLY A 28 33.43 26.88 34.97
N THR A 29 34.61 26.28 35.25
CA THR A 29 35.88 26.68 34.63
C THR A 29 36.44 25.60 33.69
N ASN A 30 35.75 24.44 33.58
CA ASN A 30 36.19 23.34 32.72
C ASN A 30 35.64 23.51 31.31
N GLN A 31 36.46 23.17 30.32
CA GLN A 31 36.03 23.09 28.93
C GLN A 31 35.08 21.88 28.77
N ALA A 32 34.00 22.05 27.99
CA ALA A 32 33.11 20.96 27.59
C ALA A 32 32.70 21.13 26.12
N ASP A 33 32.88 20.08 25.36
CA ASP A 33 32.69 20.07 23.91
C ASP A 33 31.36 19.40 23.48
N ASP A 34 30.71 18.67 24.39
CA ASP A 34 29.46 18.00 24.13
C ASP A 34 28.27 18.64 24.87
N LEU A 35 27.06 18.42 24.32
CA LEU A 35 25.82 19.00 24.88
C LEU A 35 25.51 18.45 26.26
N THR A 36 25.74 17.14 26.50
CA THR A 36 25.42 16.50 27.77
C THR A 36 26.18 17.13 28.91
N SER A 37 27.45 17.39 28.71
CA SER A 37 28.31 18.09 29.68
C SER A 37 27.89 19.54 29.95
N GLN A 38 27.18 20.18 29.00
CA GLN A 38 26.69 21.55 29.16
C GLN A 38 25.39 21.63 29.98
N ILE A 39 24.56 20.59 29.99
CA ILE A 39 23.25 20.59 30.68
C ILE A 39 23.44 20.22 32.15
N THR A 40 24.05 21.11 32.88
CA THR A 40 24.30 20.97 34.33
C THR A 40 23.17 21.53 35.17
N ALA A 41 23.21 21.29 36.49
CA ALA A 41 22.30 21.94 37.42
C ALA A 41 22.38 23.46 37.39
N SER A 42 23.58 24.02 37.14
CA SER A 42 23.78 25.47 36.97
C SER A 42 23.13 25.99 35.69
N PHE A 43 23.24 25.24 34.57
CA PHE A 43 22.56 25.59 33.33
C PHE A 43 21.04 25.55 33.49
N LEU A 44 20.50 24.51 34.13
CA LEU A 44 19.05 24.39 34.35
C LEU A 44 18.50 25.46 35.30
N ARG A 45 19.32 25.95 36.22
CA ARG A 45 18.95 27.07 37.10
C ARG A 45 19.06 28.41 36.41
N GLY A 46 19.95 28.55 35.43
CA GLY A 46 20.28 29.81 34.76
C GLY A 46 21.04 30.81 35.65
N TRP A 47 21.15 32.03 35.20
CA TRP A 47 21.74 33.11 35.98
C TRP A 47 20.82 33.49 37.14
N GLY A 48 21.32 33.41 38.36
CA GLY A 48 20.62 33.84 39.56
C GLY A 48 20.54 35.38 39.68
N ILE A 49 19.92 35.87 40.74
CA ILE A 49 19.97 37.30 41.06
C ILE A 49 21.38 37.60 41.53
N VAL A 50 22.09 38.43 40.78
CA VAL A 50 23.44 38.90 41.07
C VAL A 50 23.39 40.35 41.48
N GLY A 51 24.38 40.81 42.23
CA GLY A 51 24.49 42.23 42.59
C GLY A 51 24.65 43.14 41.40
N ALA A 52 24.44 44.46 41.57
CA ALA A 52 24.46 45.44 40.49
C ALA A 52 25.82 45.55 39.75
N SER A 53 26.86 44.96 40.30
CA SER A 53 28.20 44.91 39.72
C SER A 53 28.63 43.56 39.18
N GLU A 54 27.75 42.52 39.24
CA GLU A 54 28.05 41.18 38.77
C GLU A 54 27.38 40.97 37.41
N HIS A 55 28.16 40.54 36.44
CA HIS A 55 27.68 40.23 35.10
C HIS A 55 28.02 38.76 34.76
N PRO A 56 27.21 38.08 33.96
CA PRO A 56 27.58 36.76 33.42
C PRO A 56 28.94 36.86 32.71
N SER A 57 29.77 35.86 32.87
CA SER A 57 31.02 35.79 32.13
C SER A 57 30.79 35.57 30.63
N LEU A 58 31.76 35.92 29.81
CA LEU A 58 31.70 35.68 28.38
C LEU A 58 31.60 34.17 28.09
N GLU A 59 32.31 33.36 28.88
CA GLU A 59 32.34 31.89 28.79
C GLU A 59 30.97 31.31 29.11
N ASP A 60 30.29 31.77 30.17
CA ASP A 60 28.92 31.35 30.53
C ASP A 60 27.92 31.72 29.45
N PHE A 61 28.07 32.90 28.83
CA PHE A 61 27.23 33.32 27.73
C PHE A 61 27.45 32.41 26.49
N ASN A 62 28.70 32.15 26.14
CA ASN A 62 29.04 31.24 25.06
C ASN A 62 28.49 29.83 25.32
N ALA A 63 28.59 29.32 26.55
CA ALA A 63 28.07 28.01 26.94
C ALA A 63 26.54 27.94 26.79
N ALA A 64 25.81 28.92 27.30
CA ALA A 64 24.35 28.97 27.17
C ALA A 64 23.88 29.02 25.70
N MET A 65 24.50 29.92 24.91
CA MET A 65 24.17 30.07 23.49
C MET A 65 24.52 28.85 22.69
N TYR A 66 25.65 28.18 23.02
CA TYR A 66 26.04 26.91 22.39
C TYR A 66 24.99 25.85 22.63
N ALA A 67 24.62 25.61 23.89
CA ALA A 67 23.63 24.58 24.24
C ALA A 67 22.28 24.81 23.52
N MET A 68 21.74 26.05 23.56
CA MET A 68 20.49 26.35 22.87
C MET A 68 20.57 26.17 21.37
N SER A 69 21.65 26.59 20.73
CA SER A 69 21.81 26.45 19.29
C SER A 69 22.12 25.01 18.85
N GLN A 70 22.68 24.16 19.74
CA GLN A 70 22.84 22.74 19.50
C GLN A 70 21.49 22.04 19.37
N PHE A 71 20.50 22.36 20.21
CA PHE A 71 19.14 21.82 20.05
C PHE A 71 18.53 22.19 18.70
N ILE A 72 18.74 23.45 18.25
CA ILE A 72 18.26 23.90 16.95
C ILE A 72 18.97 23.15 15.81
N ALA A 73 20.29 23.01 15.89
CA ALA A 73 21.09 22.29 14.89
C ALA A 73 20.64 20.81 14.80
N TYR A 74 20.41 20.17 15.95
CA TYR A 74 19.89 18.80 16.02
C TYR A 74 18.54 18.67 15.32
N GLN A 75 17.58 19.56 15.59
CA GLN A 75 16.28 19.57 14.92
C GLN A 75 16.40 19.76 13.40
N HIS A 76 17.33 20.59 12.95
CA HIS A 76 17.55 20.76 11.51
C HIS A 76 18.18 19.53 10.84
N GLN A 77 18.98 18.76 11.56
CA GLN A 77 19.59 17.53 11.06
C GLN A 77 18.60 16.37 11.06
N MET A 78 17.86 16.19 12.15
CA MET A 78 16.96 15.05 12.33
C MET A 78 15.55 15.29 11.77
N GLY A 79 15.09 16.54 11.73
CA GLY A 79 13.72 16.90 11.37
C GLY A 79 12.71 16.51 12.43
N VAL A 80 12.64 15.25 12.80
CA VAL A 80 11.85 14.71 13.91
C VAL A 80 12.80 14.05 14.90
N ALA A 81 12.69 14.44 16.18
CA ALA A 81 13.58 13.94 17.23
C ALA A 81 13.41 12.44 17.45
N GLU A 82 14.49 11.79 17.84
CA GLU A 82 14.47 10.39 18.26
C GLU A 82 13.74 10.25 19.61
N TRP A 83 13.11 9.10 19.81
CA TRP A 83 12.49 8.76 21.09
C TRP A 83 13.55 8.67 22.19
N HIS A 84 13.22 9.21 23.36
CA HIS A 84 14.07 9.09 24.54
C HIS A 84 13.23 8.82 25.79
N ALA A 85 13.70 7.89 26.64
CA ALA A 85 12.95 7.40 27.80
C ALA A 85 12.59 8.49 28.84
N GLN A 86 13.39 9.56 28.95
CA GLN A 86 13.16 10.65 29.89
C GLN A 86 12.39 11.84 29.27
N GLN A 87 12.16 11.81 27.96
CA GLN A 87 11.40 12.85 27.28
C GLN A 87 9.91 12.64 27.52
N GLU A 88 9.22 13.72 27.88
CA GLU A 88 7.77 13.74 27.94
C GLU A 88 7.18 14.03 26.58
N TYR A 89 6.22 13.20 26.17
CA TYR A 89 5.45 13.37 24.94
C TYR A 89 3.98 13.57 25.26
N HIS A 90 3.27 14.29 24.41
CA HIS A 90 1.84 14.53 24.54
C HIS A 90 1.09 13.99 23.31
N ILE A 91 -0.23 13.93 23.38
CA ILE A 91 -1.07 13.52 22.24
C ILE A 91 -0.68 14.32 21.00
N GLY A 92 -0.35 13.63 19.93
CA GLY A 92 0.06 14.26 18.67
C GLY A 92 1.55 14.52 18.52
N SER A 93 2.36 14.41 19.60
CA SER A 93 3.81 14.51 19.50
C SER A 93 4.36 13.38 18.64
N ILE A 94 5.31 13.68 17.76
CA ILE A 94 5.93 12.72 16.86
C ILE A 94 7.39 12.52 17.27
N CYS A 95 7.83 11.25 17.31
CA CYS A 95 9.23 10.87 17.44
C CYS A 95 9.62 9.80 16.43
N THR A 96 10.92 9.57 16.27
CA THR A 96 11.45 8.44 15.50
C THR A 96 12.05 7.40 16.44
N HIS A 97 11.86 6.12 16.12
CA HIS A 97 12.48 5.02 16.86
C HIS A 97 12.74 3.87 15.89
N ASN A 98 13.99 3.35 15.89
CA ASN A 98 14.42 2.27 14.98
C ASN A 98 14.12 2.54 13.48
N GLY A 99 14.22 3.81 13.06
CA GLY A 99 13.99 4.24 11.69
C GLY A 99 12.52 4.38 11.27
N GLU A 100 11.60 4.25 12.22
CA GLU A 100 10.15 4.45 12.03
C GLU A 100 9.69 5.70 12.80
N SER A 101 8.61 6.33 12.32
CA SER A 101 8.00 7.49 13.01
C SER A 101 6.74 7.06 13.74
N TYR A 102 6.59 7.55 14.96
CA TYR A 102 5.46 7.24 15.85
C TYR A 102 4.85 8.51 16.41
N GLN A 103 3.53 8.51 16.54
CA GLN A 103 2.76 9.58 17.17
C GLN A 103 2.22 9.11 18.52
N SER A 104 2.39 9.92 19.57
CA SER A 104 1.85 9.63 20.89
C SER A 104 0.32 9.70 20.92
N LEU A 105 -0.30 8.71 21.56
CA LEU A 105 -1.75 8.60 21.76
C LEU A 105 -2.21 9.09 23.13
N GLN A 106 -1.28 9.47 24.00
CA GLN A 106 -1.59 9.95 25.36
C GLN A 106 -0.72 11.14 25.77
N ASP A 107 -1.22 11.89 26.74
CA ASP A 107 -0.46 12.95 27.43
C ASP A 107 0.44 12.34 28.50
N ALA A 108 1.49 13.10 28.87
CA ALA A 108 2.48 12.66 29.87
C ALA A 108 3.07 11.28 29.55
N ASN A 109 3.29 11.00 28.28
CA ASN A 109 3.85 9.73 27.82
C ASN A 109 5.37 9.75 28.03
N ILE A 110 5.81 9.21 29.17
CA ILE A 110 7.22 9.12 29.58
C ILE A 110 7.59 7.65 29.74
N GLY A 111 8.74 7.24 29.24
CA GLY A 111 9.28 5.90 29.44
C GLY A 111 8.61 4.79 28.63
N ASN A 112 7.54 5.07 27.92
CA ASN A 112 6.88 4.08 27.05
C ASN A 112 7.57 4.06 25.68
N GLU A 113 8.30 3.01 25.40
CA GLU A 113 9.05 2.84 24.15
C GLU A 113 8.11 2.45 23.00
N PRO A 114 8.21 3.09 21.82
CA PRO A 114 7.52 2.61 20.62
C PRO A 114 8.26 1.36 20.01
N PRO A 115 7.49 0.42 19.38
CA PRO A 115 6.03 0.38 19.28
C PRO A 115 5.36 -0.13 20.55
N SER A 116 4.30 0.52 20.98
CA SER A 116 3.44 0.04 22.08
C SER A 116 2.02 0.60 21.92
N SER A 117 1.10 0.22 22.83
CA SER A 117 -0.29 0.73 22.81
C SER A 117 -0.40 2.25 22.98
N ASN A 118 0.66 2.90 23.46
CA ASN A 118 0.70 4.34 23.68
C ASN A 118 1.15 5.12 22.43
N TRP A 119 1.45 4.41 21.35
CA TRP A 119 1.95 4.98 20.10
C TRP A 119 1.22 4.43 18.89
N THR A 120 1.01 5.25 17.89
CA THR A 120 0.56 4.83 16.56
C THR A 120 1.64 5.12 15.53
N PRO A 121 1.92 4.20 14.60
CA PRO A 121 2.84 4.48 13.51
C PRO A 121 2.35 5.65 12.65
N VAL A 122 3.23 6.57 12.31
CA VAL A 122 2.95 7.61 11.32
C VAL A 122 3.04 6.99 9.94
N LEU A 123 2.06 7.28 9.08
CA LEU A 123 2.02 6.77 7.72
C LEU A 123 3.25 7.24 6.94
N THR A 124 4.07 6.29 6.53
CA THR A 124 5.25 6.50 5.70
C THR A 124 5.16 5.65 4.44
N SER A 125 5.93 6.00 3.41
CA SER A 125 6.00 5.19 2.18
C SER A 125 6.50 3.77 2.44
N LYS A 126 7.37 3.57 3.42
CA LYS A 126 7.94 2.28 3.80
C LYS A 126 6.87 1.34 4.39
N ASN A 127 5.98 1.85 5.24
CA ASN A 127 5.00 1.06 5.99
C ASN A 127 3.55 1.41 5.61
N GLY A 128 3.35 2.11 4.50
CA GLY A 128 2.04 2.63 4.11
C GLY A 128 0.96 1.55 4.03
N LEU A 129 1.24 0.43 3.40
CA LEU A 129 0.28 -0.68 3.26
C LEU A 129 -0.09 -1.31 4.60
N SER A 130 0.92 -1.56 5.46
CA SER A 130 0.71 -2.13 6.78
C SER A 130 -0.08 -1.20 7.69
N ASN A 131 0.31 0.09 7.73
CA ASN A 131 -0.33 1.09 8.59
C ASN A 131 -1.77 1.40 8.18
N LEU A 132 -2.10 1.25 6.90
CA LEU A 132 -3.46 1.38 6.38
C LEU A 132 -4.28 0.09 6.50
N GLY A 133 -3.68 -1.02 6.97
CA GLY A 133 -4.33 -2.31 7.05
C GLY A 133 -4.71 -2.90 5.69
N LEU A 134 -4.00 -2.51 4.63
CA LEU A 134 -4.29 -2.96 3.28
C LEU A 134 -3.80 -4.39 3.07
N GLY A 135 -4.70 -5.23 2.56
CA GLY A 135 -4.38 -6.62 2.21
C GLY A 135 -3.54 -6.76 0.94
N THR A 136 -3.20 -8.01 0.61
CA THR A 136 -2.34 -8.33 -0.55
C THR A 136 -2.91 -7.87 -1.90
N ALA A 137 -4.22 -7.68 -2.01
CA ALA A 137 -4.86 -7.15 -3.23
C ALA A 137 -4.37 -5.73 -3.57
N ALA A 138 -4.01 -4.92 -2.58
CA ALA A 138 -3.54 -3.55 -2.78
C ALA A 138 -2.18 -3.45 -3.50
N THR A 139 -1.44 -4.55 -3.57
CA THR A 139 -0.13 -4.63 -4.24
C THR A 139 -0.16 -5.43 -5.53
N LYS A 140 -1.35 -5.83 -5.99
CA LYS A 140 -1.51 -6.58 -7.23
C LYS A 140 -1.72 -5.64 -8.41
N ASP A 141 -1.03 -5.89 -9.48
CA ASP A 141 -1.30 -5.25 -10.75
C ASP A 141 -2.64 -5.75 -11.34
N VAL A 142 -3.24 -4.95 -12.18
CA VAL A 142 -4.40 -5.35 -12.98
C VAL A 142 -3.93 -6.03 -14.25
N GLY A 143 -4.46 -7.22 -14.56
CA GLY A 143 -4.08 -7.97 -15.75
C GLY A 143 -4.53 -9.44 -15.68
N THR A 144 -4.03 -10.28 -16.59
CA THR A 144 -4.38 -11.71 -16.68
C THR A 144 -3.20 -12.64 -16.38
N GLY A 145 -2.05 -12.10 -15.99
CA GLY A 145 -0.87 -12.84 -15.61
C GLY A 145 -0.95 -13.43 -14.20
N GLU A 146 0.08 -14.18 -13.84
CA GLU A 146 0.21 -14.73 -12.49
C GLU A 146 0.24 -13.62 -11.44
N ASN A 147 -0.49 -13.79 -10.37
CA ASN A 147 -0.61 -12.83 -9.26
C ASN A 147 -1.25 -11.47 -9.63
N GLN A 148 -1.89 -11.33 -10.77
CA GLN A 148 -2.65 -10.14 -11.18
C GLN A 148 -4.14 -10.29 -10.88
N ILE A 149 -4.83 -9.15 -10.79
CA ILE A 149 -6.28 -9.07 -10.61
C ILE A 149 -6.90 -8.76 -11.96
N PRO A 150 -7.73 -9.67 -12.55
CA PRO A 150 -8.40 -9.37 -13.80
C PRO A 150 -9.47 -8.28 -13.61
N ASP A 151 -9.47 -7.30 -14.50
CA ASP A 151 -10.55 -6.34 -14.62
C ASP A 151 -11.57 -6.78 -15.68
N MET A 152 -12.59 -5.96 -15.93
CA MET A 152 -13.63 -6.27 -16.92
C MET A 152 -13.09 -6.38 -18.35
N SER A 153 -11.96 -5.77 -18.67
CA SER A 153 -11.34 -5.90 -20.00
C SER A 153 -10.76 -7.29 -20.26
N SER A 154 -10.53 -8.03 -19.19
CA SER A 154 -10.03 -9.42 -19.23
C SER A 154 -11.12 -10.45 -19.59
N PHE A 155 -12.40 -10.03 -19.62
CA PHE A 155 -13.55 -10.86 -19.97
C PHE A 155 -14.07 -10.47 -21.35
N GLY A 156 -13.44 -10.98 -22.40
CA GLY A 156 -13.93 -10.79 -23.74
C GLY A 156 -15.36 -11.35 -23.91
N SER A 157 -16.22 -10.67 -24.63
CA SER A 157 -17.58 -11.15 -24.86
C SER A 157 -18.15 -10.67 -26.20
N GLY A 158 -19.14 -11.41 -26.70
CA GLY A 158 -19.91 -11.09 -27.89
C GLY A 158 -21.17 -11.93 -27.97
N SER A 159 -21.85 -11.83 -29.11
CA SER A 159 -23.08 -12.62 -29.30
C SER A 159 -22.76 -14.11 -29.32
N GLY A 160 -23.28 -14.84 -28.34
CA GLY A 160 -23.12 -16.29 -28.22
C GLY A 160 -21.76 -16.75 -27.69
N TRP A 161 -20.94 -15.88 -27.13
CA TRP A 161 -19.68 -16.28 -26.50
C TRP A 161 -19.21 -15.34 -25.39
N SER A 162 -18.37 -15.86 -24.52
CA SER A 162 -17.63 -15.11 -23.52
C SER A 162 -16.28 -15.78 -23.27
N GLN A 163 -15.27 -14.97 -22.98
CA GLN A 163 -13.92 -15.43 -22.63
C GLN A 163 -13.63 -15.18 -21.16
N LEU A 164 -13.01 -16.16 -20.52
CA LEU A 164 -12.49 -16.03 -19.16
C LEU A 164 -11.05 -15.49 -19.17
N PRO A 165 -10.59 -14.84 -18.08
CA PRO A 165 -9.23 -14.30 -18.00
C PRO A 165 -8.11 -15.33 -18.23
N ASN A 166 -8.38 -16.61 -18.01
CA ASN A 166 -7.46 -17.72 -18.26
C ASN A 166 -7.45 -18.20 -19.72
N GLY A 167 -8.09 -17.46 -20.64
CA GLY A 167 -8.13 -17.79 -22.07
C GLY A 167 -9.24 -18.75 -22.50
N LYS A 168 -9.96 -19.37 -21.58
CA LYS A 168 -11.06 -20.27 -21.92
C LYS A 168 -12.22 -19.51 -22.54
N LEU A 169 -12.77 -20.10 -23.62
CA LEU A 169 -13.95 -19.61 -24.32
C LEU A 169 -15.18 -20.44 -23.96
N LEU A 170 -16.24 -19.76 -23.55
CA LEU A 170 -17.58 -20.30 -23.38
C LEU A 170 -18.40 -19.86 -24.58
N GLN A 171 -19.06 -20.80 -25.26
CA GLN A 171 -19.88 -20.49 -26.43
C GLN A 171 -21.22 -21.19 -26.32
N TRP A 172 -22.28 -20.53 -26.77
CA TRP A 172 -23.65 -21.04 -26.70
C TRP A 172 -24.48 -20.54 -27.86
N GLY A 173 -25.56 -21.26 -28.11
CA GLY A 173 -26.52 -20.86 -29.11
C GLY A 173 -27.76 -21.74 -29.10
N THR A 174 -28.67 -21.39 -29.99
CA THR A 174 -29.91 -22.13 -30.21
C THR A 174 -30.04 -22.48 -31.69
N TYR A 175 -30.28 -23.73 -31.99
CA TYR A 175 -30.72 -24.15 -33.31
C TYR A 175 -32.23 -24.21 -33.36
N THR A 176 -32.81 -23.69 -34.43
CA THR A 176 -34.23 -23.79 -34.73
C THR A 176 -34.37 -24.16 -36.21
N GLY A 177 -34.90 -25.34 -36.52
CA GLY A 177 -35.04 -25.80 -37.88
C GLY A 177 -35.54 -27.24 -37.98
N SER A 178 -36.05 -27.63 -39.12
CA SER A 178 -36.63 -28.97 -39.38
C SER A 178 -35.58 -29.99 -39.79
N ALA A 179 -34.33 -29.59 -40.11
CA ALA A 179 -33.29 -30.51 -40.53
C ALA A 179 -32.92 -31.50 -39.40
N ILE A 180 -32.84 -32.77 -39.71
CA ILE A 180 -32.46 -33.85 -38.77
C ILE A 180 -30.96 -33.95 -38.54
N THR A 181 -30.16 -33.37 -39.43
CA THR A 181 -28.72 -33.26 -39.35
C THR A 181 -28.26 -31.90 -39.79
N GLY A 182 -27.12 -31.43 -39.34
CA GLY A 182 -26.52 -30.18 -39.80
C GLY A 182 -25.25 -29.79 -39.07
N THR A 183 -24.55 -28.81 -39.57
CA THR A 183 -23.36 -28.22 -38.96
C THR A 183 -23.71 -26.90 -38.34
N ILE A 184 -23.23 -26.66 -37.13
CA ILE A 184 -23.30 -25.38 -36.45
C ILE A 184 -21.88 -24.84 -36.32
N ASN A 185 -21.66 -23.61 -36.82
CA ASN A 185 -20.41 -22.93 -36.62
C ASN A 185 -20.40 -22.22 -35.24
N PHE A 186 -19.27 -22.30 -34.55
CA PHE A 186 -19.07 -21.54 -33.35
C PHE A 186 -18.97 -20.03 -33.66
N PRO A 187 -19.51 -19.16 -32.79
CA PRO A 187 -19.36 -17.70 -32.96
C PRO A 187 -17.92 -17.24 -33.16
N VAL A 188 -16.99 -17.89 -32.43
CA VAL A 188 -15.55 -17.62 -32.51
C VAL A 188 -14.82 -18.97 -32.57
N PRO A 189 -13.82 -19.15 -33.43
CA PRO A 189 -13.01 -20.36 -33.41
C PRO A 189 -12.30 -20.56 -32.08
N PHE A 190 -12.28 -21.77 -31.55
CA PHE A 190 -11.46 -22.09 -30.39
C PHE A 190 -9.96 -22.05 -30.77
N PRO A 191 -9.10 -21.33 -30.02
CA PRO A 191 -7.69 -21.20 -30.42
C PRO A 191 -6.90 -22.52 -30.29
N ASN A 192 -7.05 -23.25 -29.23
CA ASN A 192 -6.25 -24.44 -28.95
C ASN A 192 -7.06 -25.72 -29.02
N SER A 193 -8.06 -25.86 -28.17
CA SER A 193 -8.85 -27.07 -28.08
C SER A 193 -10.34 -26.77 -27.91
N VAL A 194 -11.17 -27.66 -28.40
CA VAL A 194 -12.62 -27.62 -28.22
C VAL A 194 -13.06 -28.73 -27.27
N GLY A 195 -13.89 -28.39 -26.27
CA GLY A 195 -14.52 -29.39 -25.41
C GLY A 195 -15.75 -30.03 -26.04
N ARG A 196 -16.43 -30.87 -25.29
CA ARG A 196 -17.67 -31.48 -25.72
C ARG A 196 -18.80 -30.47 -25.82
N VAL A 197 -19.64 -30.60 -26.82
CA VAL A 197 -20.84 -29.77 -26.94
C VAL A 197 -21.96 -30.41 -26.15
N ILE A 198 -22.47 -29.68 -25.17
CA ILE A 198 -23.64 -30.08 -24.41
C ILE A 198 -24.87 -29.55 -25.13
N MET A 199 -25.82 -30.44 -25.38
CA MET A 199 -27.05 -30.07 -26.09
C MET A 199 -28.30 -30.47 -25.29
N SER A 200 -29.31 -29.59 -25.32
CA SER A 200 -30.58 -29.83 -24.66
C SER A 200 -31.72 -29.50 -25.61
N LEU A 201 -32.61 -30.44 -25.81
CA LEU A 201 -33.84 -30.19 -26.56
C LEU A 201 -34.68 -29.12 -25.88
N SER A 202 -35.24 -28.24 -26.69
CA SER A 202 -36.08 -27.12 -26.23
C SER A 202 -37.29 -27.07 -27.17
N GLY A 203 -38.49 -27.04 -26.60
CA GLY A 203 -39.71 -26.98 -27.41
C GLY A 203 -40.93 -26.65 -26.56
N THR A 204 -42.04 -26.37 -27.22
CA THR A 204 -43.34 -26.02 -26.59
C THR A 204 -44.30 -27.20 -26.49
N SER A 205 -43.98 -28.34 -27.09
CA SER A 205 -44.78 -29.54 -27.03
C SER A 205 -44.31 -30.47 -25.93
N ALA A 206 -45.18 -30.75 -25.00
CA ALA A 206 -44.96 -31.71 -23.90
C ALA A 206 -45.56 -33.08 -24.26
N ASP A 207 -45.49 -33.51 -25.51
CA ASP A 207 -46.04 -34.79 -25.91
C ASP A 207 -45.09 -35.92 -25.37
N ALA A 208 -45.51 -36.51 -24.26
CA ALA A 208 -44.80 -37.57 -23.55
C ALA A 208 -44.70 -38.88 -24.35
N GLY A 209 -45.33 -38.98 -25.51
CA GLY A 209 -45.29 -40.14 -26.39
C GLY A 209 -44.22 -40.11 -27.45
N SER A 210 -43.46 -39.01 -27.60
CA SER A 210 -42.44 -38.86 -28.64
C SER A 210 -41.04 -38.91 -28.05
N ILE A 211 -40.29 -39.96 -28.32
CA ILE A 211 -38.87 -40.02 -28.02
C ILE A 211 -38.13 -39.06 -28.95
N ALA A 212 -37.46 -38.12 -28.39
CA ALA A 212 -36.64 -37.17 -29.14
C ALA A 212 -35.21 -37.16 -28.56
N TYR A 213 -34.21 -37.00 -29.43
CA TYR A 213 -32.81 -36.85 -29.04
C TYR A 213 -32.10 -35.87 -29.93
N VAL A 214 -31.01 -35.30 -29.40
CA VAL A 214 -30.01 -34.60 -30.13
C VAL A 214 -28.64 -35.07 -29.66
N VAL A 215 -27.73 -35.36 -30.60
CA VAL A 215 -26.39 -35.83 -30.32
C VAL A 215 -25.38 -35.11 -31.21
N GLN A 216 -24.19 -34.93 -30.69
CA GLN A 216 -23.03 -34.49 -31.45
C GLN A 216 -22.39 -35.68 -32.15
N ASP A 217 -21.94 -35.49 -33.38
CA ASP A 217 -21.05 -36.45 -34.04
C ASP A 217 -19.59 -36.11 -33.65
N ASP A 218 -18.99 -36.98 -32.84
CA ASP A 218 -17.64 -36.76 -32.30
C ASP A 218 -16.57 -36.70 -33.38
N ASN A 219 -16.74 -37.39 -34.51
CA ASN A 219 -15.77 -37.37 -35.62
C ASN A 219 -15.76 -36.07 -36.41
N SER A 220 -16.78 -35.25 -36.26
CA SER A 220 -16.94 -34.00 -36.96
C SER A 220 -16.79 -32.74 -36.07
N LEU A 221 -16.39 -32.95 -34.81
CA LEU A 221 -16.09 -31.85 -33.90
C LEU A 221 -14.77 -31.19 -34.29
N SER A 222 -14.79 -29.91 -34.55
CA SER A 222 -13.61 -29.10 -34.89
C SER A 222 -13.55 -27.82 -34.05
N LYS A 223 -12.46 -27.07 -34.16
CA LYS A 223 -12.32 -25.74 -33.49
C LYS A 223 -13.33 -24.71 -33.99
N THR A 224 -13.92 -24.91 -35.14
CA THR A 224 -14.80 -23.94 -35.81
C THR A 224 -16.26 -24.33 -35.83
N SER A 225 -16.56 -25.63 -35.68
CA SER A 225 -17.92 -26.15 -35.86
C SER A 225 -18.11 -27.53 -35.22
N PHE A 226 -19.37 -27.93 -35.06
CA PHE A 226 -19.76 -29.29 -34.73
C PHE A 226 -20.95 -29.73 -35.59
N PHE A 227 -21.04 -31.03 -35.81
CA PHE A 227 -22.16 -31.64 -36.56
C PHE A 227 -23.13 -32.28 -35.56
N PHE A 228 -24.42 -32.03 -35.75
CA PHE A 228 -25.47 -32.62 -34.92
C PHE A 228 -26.32 -33.60 -35.70
N ARG A 229 -26.89 -34.58 -34.98
CA ARG A 229 -27.98 -35.44 -35.42
C ARG A 229 -29.09 -35.39 -34.40
N ARG A 230 -30.34 -35.29 -34.87
CA ARG A 230 -31.52 -35.32 -34.02
C ARG A 230 -32.63 -36.15 -34.62
N ALA A 231 -33.54 -36.61 -33.77
CA ALA A 231 -34.79 -37.24 -34.16
C ALA A 231 -35.92 -36.81 -33.24
N GLY A 232 -37.14 -37.01 -33.65
CA GLY A 232 -38.35 -36.66 -32.93
C GLY A 232 -38.97 -35.34 -33.41
N ALA A 233 -40.08 -34.95 -32.81
CA ALA A 233 -40.90 -33.81 -33.23
C ALA A 233 -40.28 -32.44 -32.82
N GLN A 234 -39.33 -32.44 -31.90
CA GLN A 234 -38.71 -31.19 -31.40
C GLN A 234 -37.77 -30.60 -32.48
N VAL A 235 -38.03 -29.37 -32.89
CA VAL A 235 -37.28 -28.66 -33.93
C VAL A 235 -36.26 -27.67 -33.39
N ARG A 236 -36.15 -27.56 -32.06
CA ARG A 236 -35.27 -26.64 -31.38
C ARG A 236 -34.38 -27.35 -30.37
N PHE A 237 -33.12 -27.00 -30.30
CA PHE A 237 -32.22 -27.35 -29.21
C PHE A 237 -31.28 -26.21 -28.89
N ASN A 238 -30.88 -26.13 -27.62
CA ASN A 238 -29.83 -25.23 -27.15
C ASN A 238 -28.53 -26.00 -27.09
N TRP A 239 -27.43 -25.34 -27.29
CA TRP A 239 -26.10 -25.93 -27.16
C TRP A 239 -25.18 -25.01 -26.38
N PHE A 240 -24.22 -25.62 -25.69
CA PHE A 240 -23.18 -24.97 -24.94
C PHE A 240 -21.88 -25.72 -25.13
N CYS A 241 -20.77 -24.98 -25.26
CA CYS A 241 -19.44 -25.56 -25.37
C CYS A 241 -18.43 -24.71 -24.63
N ILE A 242 -17.44 -25.33 -24.05
CA ILE A 242 -16.29 -24.68 -23.46
C ILE A 242 -15.02 -25.27 -24.06
N GLY A 243 -14.03 -24.42 -24.33
CA GLY A 243 -12.73 -24.81 -24.86
C GLY A 243 -11.68 -23.76 -24.61
N GLU A 244 -10.50 -23.93 -25.15
CA GLU A 244 -9.37 -23.01 -24.98
C GLU A 244 -8.55 -22.89 -26.27
#